data_e5f88eb7aa39522e3a31ccdfeca48971
#
_entry.id   e5f88eb7aa39522e3a31ccdfeca48971
#
_cell.length_a   1.000
_cell.length_b   1.000
_cell.length_c   1.000
_cell.angle_alpha   90.00
_cell.angle_beta   90.00
_cell.angle_gamma   90.00
#
_symmetry.space_group_name_H-M   'P 1'
#
loop_
_entity.id
_entity.type
_entity.pdbx_description
1 polymer ?
#
loop_
_entity_poly.entity_id
_entity_poly.type
_entity_poly.pdbx_seq_one_letter_code
_entity_poly.pdbx_strand_id
1 'polypeptide(L)'
;DQQAHVLRAELGAAAAFSGITSRSWPSERGLLDPAGPMSLVTTGVGPYQVETSLVVLENTHNFGGGTVQPIEAIREVRASTQPLGVAMHLDGARLWNAHVATGVALSAYGEQFDTVSVCLSKGLGAPVGSVLLGSADRMAEARIWRKRYGAGMRQVGILAAAGIHALDHHLHRLSDDHARAARFAAACAEAAP
;
A
#
# COMPACT_ATOMS: atom_id res chain seq x y z
N ASP A 1 8.96 -5.89 -1.56
CA ASP A 1 9.60 -6.59 -0.44
C ASP A 1 9.12 -8.03 -0.34
N GLN A 2 9.99 -8.96 0.11
CA GLN A 2 9.67 -10.41 0.21
C GLN A 2 8.64 -10.74 1.28
N GLN A 3 8.43 -9.86 2.26
CA GLN A 3 7.43 -10.00 3.31
C GLN A 3 6.16 -9.18 3.04
N ALA A 4 6.07 -8.53 1.88
CA ALA A 4 4.91 -7.71 1.53
C ALA A 4 3.62 -8.53 1.52
N HIS A 5 2.51 -7.88 1.94
CA HIS A 5 1.20 -8.50 2.04
C HIS A 5 0.75 -9.14 0.72
N VAL A 6 0.98 -8.47 -0.40
CA VAL A 6 0.62 -8.95 -1.75
C VAL A 6 1.27 -10.31 -2.11
N LEU A 7 2.43 -10.62 -1.55
CA LEU A 7 3.11 -11.91 -1.79
C LEU A 7 2.70 -12.98 -0.77
N ARG A 8 2.47 -12.58 0.50
CA ARG A 8 2.25 -13.53 1.59
C ARG A 8 0.79 -13.88 1.86
N ALA A 9 -0.11 -12.93 1.70
CA ALA A 9 -1.47 -13.02 2.20
C ALA A 9 -2.56 -13.03 1.12
N GLU A 10 -2.20 -12.87 -0.15
CA GLU A 10 -3.15 -12.84 -1.28
C GLU A 10 -3.27 -14.20 -2.01
N LEU A 11 -2.77 -15.28 -1.44
CA LEU A 11 -2.88 -16.65 -1.98
C LEU A 11 -2.43 -16.77 -3.46
N GLY A 12 -1.47 -15.95 -3.89
CA GLY A 12 -0.99 -15.97 -5.26
C GLY A 12 -1.97 -15.39 -6.29
N ALA A 13 -2.94 -14.57 -5.86
CA ALA A 13 -3.98 -14.03 -6.73
C ALA A 13 -3.43 -13.26 -7.94
N ALA A 14 -2.35 -12.51 -7.77
CA ALA A 14 -1.69 -11.78 -8.86
C ALA A 14 -1.25 -12.71 -10.01
N ALA A 15 -0.68 -13.86 -9.68
CA ALA A 15 -0.30 -14.88 -10.66
C ALA A 15 -1.53 -15.62 -11.22
N ALA A 16 -2.44 -16.04 -10.32
CA ALA A 16 -3.58 -16.90 -10.70
C ALA A 16 -4.58 -16.18 -11.61
N PHE A 17 -4.87 -14.91 -11.35
CA PHE A 17 -5.91 -14.17 -12.08
C PHE A 17 -5.37 -13.18 -13.11
N SER A 18 -4.14 -12.71 -12.95
CA SER A 18 -3.57 -11.67 -13.80
C SER A 18 -2.29 -12.08 -14.52
N GLY A 19 -1.81 -13.32 -14.30
CA GLY A 19 -0.60 -13.84 -14.94
C GLY A 19 0.67 -13.06 -14.59
N ILE A 20 0.69 -12.41 -13.43
CA ILE A 20 1.82 -11.56 -13.00
C ILE A 20 2.95 -12.43 -12.46
N THR A 21 4.15 -12.23 -12.98
CA THR A 21 5.41 -12.75 -12.41
C THR A 21 5.96 -11.71 -11.43
N SER A 22 6.21 -12.14 -10.19
CA SER A 22 6.71 -11.25 -9.14
C SER A 22 8.16 -11.56 -8.80
N ARG A 23 8.95 -10.51 -8.57
CA ARG A 23 10.28 -10.55 -7.98
C ARG A 23 10.27 -9.73 -6.70
N SER A 24 11.00 -10.15 -5.69
CA SER A 24 11.04 -9.49 -4.40
C SER A 24 12.47 -9.36 -3.86
N TRP A 25 12.69 -8.38 -3.02
CA TRP A 25 13.96 -8.10 -2.37
C TRP A 25 13.85 -8.29 -0.85
N PRO A 26 14.94 -8.66 -0.17
CA PRO A 26 14.96 -8.71 1.29
C PRO A 26 14.99 -7.30 1.87
N SER A 27 14.41 -7.14 3.06
CA SER A 27 14.52 -5.92 3.85
C SER A 27 14.48 -6.23 5.33
N GLU A 28 15.02 -5.35 6.14
CA GLU A 28 14.89 -5.43 7.58
C GLU A 28 13.55 -4.84 8.00
N ARG A 29 12.68 -5.67 8.58
CA ARG A 29 11.33 -5.28 9.02
C ARG A 29 10.50 -4.54 7.97
N GLY A 30 10.69 -4.87 6.69
CA GLY A 30 9.96 -4.23 5.61
C GLY A 30 10.37 -2.79 5.30
N LEU A 31 11.44 -2.26 5.92
CA LEU A 31 11.90 -0.89 5.66
C LEU A 31 12.44 -0.76 4.24
N LEU A 32 12.00 0.27 3.55
CA LEU A 32 12.41 0.54 2.18
C LEU A 32 13.82 1.10 2.13
N ASP A 33 14.71 0.33 1.49
CA ASP A 33 15.94 0.81 0.90
C ASP A 33 15.72 0.91 -0.62
N PRO A 34 15.86 2.08 -1.24
CA PRO A 34 15.65 2.26 -2.68
C PRO A 34 16.48 1.33 -3.55
N ALA A 35 17.68 0.95 -3.10
CA ALA A 35 18.54 0.01 -3.81
C ALA A 35 17.88 -1.38 -3.96
N GLY A 36 17.05 -1.78 -2.99
CA GLY A 36 16.36 -3.07 -3.01
C GLY A 36 15.49 -3.28 -4.26
N PRO A 37 14.40 -2.51 -4.47
CA PRO A 37 13.58 -2.62 -5.67
C PRO A 37 14.38 -2.31 -6.94
N MET A 38 15.27 -1.33 -6.93
CA MET A 38 16.00 -0.92 -8.12
C MET A 38 17.00 -1.99 -8.61
N SER A 39 17.51 -2.84 -7.73
CA SER A 39 18.34 -3.98 -8.11
C SER A 39 17.61 -5.03 -8.97
N LEU A 40 16.26 -5.01 -8.94
CA LEU A 40 15.41 -5.97 -9.66
C LEU A 40 14.72 -5.37 -10.89
N VAL A 41 14.78 -4.04 -11.06
CA VAL A 41 14.19 -3.39 -12.23
C VAL A 41 15.01 -3.73 -13.47
N THR A 42 14.34 -4.28 -14.48
CA THR A 42 14.91 -4.62 -15.78
C THR A 42 14.03 -4.06 -16.88
N THR A 43 14.63 -3.29 -17.79
CA THR A 43 13.97 -2.72 -18.98
C THR A 43 14.92 -2.85 -20.19
N GLY A 44 14.35 -2.97 -21.40
CA GLY A 44 15.16 -3.07 -22.62
C GLY A 44 15.99 -4.35 -22.74
N VAL A 45 15.56 -5.44 -22.09
CA VAL A 45 16.34 -6.69 -21.94
C VAL A 45 16.12 -7.71 -23.06
N GLY A 46 15.36 -7.36 -24.09
CA GLY A 46 15.10 -8.21 -25.24
C GLY A 46 14.14 -9.38 -24.97
N PRO A 47 14.00 -10.34 -25.91
CA PRO A 47 12.88 -11.29 -25.90
C PRO A 47 13.00 -12.44 -24.90
N TYR A 48 14.11 -12.54 -24.17
CA TYR A 48 14.37 -13.69 -23.27
C TYR A 48 14.16 -13.38 -21.77
N GLN A 49 13.86 -12.14 -21.44
CA GLN A 49 13.66 -11.73 -20.05
C GLN A 49 12.32 -11.00 -19.88
N VAL A 50 11.72 -11.15 -18.72
CA VAL A 50 10.51 -10.41 -18.36
C VAL A 50 10.90 -9.02 -17.87
N GLU A 51 10.46 -8.00 -18.57
CA GLU A 51 10.66 -6.61 -18.16
C GLU A 51 9.81 -6.26 -16.93
N THR A 52 10.33 -5.34 -16.14
CA THR A 52 9.59 -4.79 -15.00
C THR A 52 8.62 -3.71 -15.50
N SER A 53 7.33 -3.92 -15.29
CA SER A 53 6.29 -2.94 -15.63
C SER A 53 5.77 -2.17 -14.41
N LEU A 54 5.98 -2.72 -13.20
CA LEU A 54 5.41 -2.18 -11.97
C LEU A 54 6.32 -2.43 -10.78
N VAL A 55 6.51 -1.41 -9.94
CA VAL A 55 7.03 -1.54 -8.56
C VAL A 55 5.89 -1.36 -7.58
N VAL A 56 5.75 -2.29 -6.64
CA VAL A 56 4.74 -2.24 -5.58
C VAL A 56 5.44 -1.99 -4.24
N LEU A 57 5.02 -0.96 -3.53
CA LEU A 57 5.44 -0.66 -2.17
C LEU A 57 4.26 -0.79 -1.21
N GLU A 58 4.53 -1.07 0.05
CA GLU A 58 3.51 -1.21 1.11
C GLU A 58 3.79 -0.22 2.24
N ASN A 59 2.77 0.56 2.66
CA ASN A 59 2.88 1.51 3.77
C ASN A 59 1.55 1.62 4.57
N THR A 60 1.55 1.39 5.90
CA THR A 60 2.69 0.87 6.69
C THR A 60 2.89 -0.61 6.40
N HIS A 61 4.12 -1.10 6.49
CA HIS A 61 4.44 -2.50 6.19
C HIS A 61 3.90 -3.44 7.29
N ASN A 62 2.94 -4.31 6.93
CA ASN A 62 2.20 -5.12 7.88
C ASN A 62 3.10 -6.11 8.64
N PHE A 63 3.78 -6.97 7.92
CA PHE A 63 4.62 -8.02 8.53
C PHE A 63 5.94 -7.48 9.10
N GLY A 64 6.28 -6.23 8.81
CA GLY A 64 7.38 -5.52 9.46
C GLY A 64 7.04 -4.95 10.84
N GLY A 65 5.78 -5.15 11.29
CA GLY A 65 5.29 -4.60 12.56
C GLY A 65 4.77 -3.17 12.45
N GLY A 66 4.29 -2.76 11.28
CA GLY A 66 3.77 -1.42 11.03
C GLY A 66 4.84 -0.40 10.64
N THR A 67 5.96 -0.86 10.10
CA THR A 67 7.05 0.02 9.63
C THR A 67 6.52 1.07 8.66
N VAL A 68 6.81 2.33 8.94
CA VAL A 68 6.48 3.45 8.06
C VAL A 68 7.60 3.65 7.06
N GLN A 69 7.25 3.73 5.78
CA GLN A 69 8.24 4.00 4.74
C GLN A 69 8.60 5.48 4.70
N PRO A 70 9.89 5.83 4.72
CA PRO A 70 10.33 7.22 4.57
C PRO A 70 9.89 7.78 3.23
N ILE A 71 9.27 8.97 3.24
CA ILE A 71 8.80 9.59 1.99
C ILE A 71 9.95 9.86 1.02
N GLU A 72 11.15 10.17 1.52
CA GLU A 72 12.31 10.43 0.67
C GLU A 72 12.78 9.16 -0.05
N ALA A 73 12.75 8.00 0.62
CA ALA A 73 13.05 6.72 -0.03
C ALA A 73 12.02 6.38 -1.14
N ILE A 74 10.73 6.68 -0.90
CA ILE A 74 9.69 6.52 -1.92
C ILE A 74 9.96 7.45 -3.11
N ARG A 75 10.31 8.71 -2.87
CA ARG A 75 10.66 9.70 -3.92
C ARG A 75 11.85 9.25 -4.75
N GLU A 76 12.87 8.68 -4.13
CA GLU A 76 14.04 8.16 -4.82
C GLU A 76 13.70 7.00 -5.75
N VAL A 77 12.87 6.05 -5.30
CA VAL A 77 12.36 4.98 -6.17
C VAL A 77 11.55 5.57 -7.33
N ARG A 78 10.67 6.56 -7.06
CA ARG A 78 9.88 7.22 -8.13
C ARG A 78 10.77 7.91 -9.15
N ALA A 79 11.75 8.67 -8.69
CA ALA A 79 12.70 9.36 -9.57
C ALA A 79 13.49 8.38 -10.46
N SER A 80 13.76 7.19 -9.96
CA SER A 80 14.48 6.15 -10.69
C SER A 80 13.60 5.37 -11.67
N THR A 81 12.33 5.12 -11.32
CA THR A 81 11.40 4.32 -12.15
C THR A 81 10.71 5.13 -13.24
N GLN A 82 10.44 6.41 -12.99
CA GLN A 82 9.71 7.27 -13.92
C GLN A 82 10.37 7.41 -15.31
N PRO A 83 11.69 7.66 -15.42
CA PRO A 83 12.36 7.73 -16.72
C PRO A 83 12.36 6.41 -17.49
N LEU A 84 12.21 5.29 -16.79
CA LEU A 84 12.17 3.94 -17.36
C LEU A 84 10.75 3.53 -17.81
N GLY A 85 9.74 4.38 -17.58
CA GLY A 85 8.35 4.03 -17.87
C GLY A 85 7.77 2.95 -16.94
N VAL A 86 8.43 2.64 -15.82
CA VAL A 86 7.97 1.66 -14.84
C VAL A 86 6.98 2.32 -13.90
N ALA A 87 5.77 1.78 -13.84
CA ALA A 87 4.72 2.30 -12.98
C ALA A 87 4.97 1.98 -11.50
N MET A 88 4.34 2.75 -10.61
CA MET A 88 4.37 2.47 -9.17
C MET A 88 2.96 2.32 -8.59
N HIS A 89 2.78 1.33 -7.74
CA HIS A 89 1.57 1.11 -6.95
C HIS A 89 1.88 1.14 -5.46
N LEU A 90 1.03 1.82 -4.68
CA LEU A 90 1.08 1.79 -3.23
C LEU A 90 -0.03 0.90 -2.67
N ASP A 91 0.34 -0.19 -2.00
CA ASP A 91 -0.52 -0.80 -1.01
C ASP A 91 -0.51 0.08 0.25
N GLY A 92 -1.46 0.97 0.28
CA GLY A 92 -1.68 1.93 1.36
C GLY A 92 -2.75 1.45 2.35
N ALA A 93 -2.88 0.14 2.56
CA ALA A 93 -3.91 -0.42 3.44
C ALA A 93 -3.96 0.24 4.83
N ARG A 94 -2.84 0.78 5.30
CA ARG A 94 -2.69 1.53 6.56
C ARG A 94 -2.00 2.88 6.37
N LEU A 95 -2.17 3.51 5.22
CA LEU A 95 -1.55 4.80 4.90
C LEU A 95 -2.01 5.92 5.86
N TRP A 96 -3.22 5.82 6.38
CA TRP A 96 -3.75 6.71 7.42
C TRP A 96 -2.86 6.72 8.67
N ASN A 97 -2.38 5.55 9.08
CA ASN A 97 -1.47 5.40 10.21
C ASN A 97 -0.10 6.03 9.91
N ALA A 98 0.44 5.86 8.70
CA ALA A 98 1.68 6.51 8.29
C ALA A 98 1.55 8.04 8.33
N HIS A 99 0.45 8.59 7.79
CA HIS A 99 0.14 10.01 7.83
C HIS A 99 0.11 10.55 9.27
N VAL A 100 -0.65 9.91 10.15
CA VAL A 100 -0.81 10.36 11.54
C VAL A 100 0.51 10.23 12.33
N ALA A 101 1.31 9.21 12.06
CA ALA A 101 2.58 8.99 12.75
C ALA A 101 3.68 9.99 12.34
N THR A 102 3.66 10.46 11.08
CA THR A 102 4.76 11.26 10.52
C THR A 102 4.39 12.72 10.25
N GLY A 103 3.10 13.03 10.15
CA GLY A 103 2.62 14.33 9.67
C GLY A 103 2.77 14.54 8.15
N VAL A 104 3.33 13.58 7.41
CA VAL A 104 3.46 13.67 5.94
C VAL A 104 2.06 13.67 5.32
N ALA A 105 1.77 14.64 4.47
CA ALA A 105 0.47 14.76 3.82
C ALA A 105 0.16 13.52 2.95
N LEU A 106 -1.10 13.06 2.95
CA LEU A 106 -1.55 11.96 2.12
C LEU A 106 -1.30 12.20 0.63
N SER A 107 -1.47 13.47 0.18
CA SER A 107 -1.16 13.88 -1.20
C SER A 107 0.31 13.69 -1.55
N ALA A 108 1.23 13.98 -0.60
CA ALA A 108 2.66 13.80 -0.83
C ALA A 108 3.05 12.33 -1.07
N TYR A 109 2.35 11.40 -0.42
CA TYR A 109 2.46 9.97 -0.76
C TYR A 109 1.83 9.68 -2.11
N GLY A 110 0.57 10.10 -2.32
CA GLY A 110 -0.20 9.80 -3.54
C GLY A 110 0.47 10.26 -4.83
N GLU A 111 1.14 11.40 -4.82
CA GLU A 111 1.88 11.98 -5.96
C GLU A 111 3.03 11.10 -6.46
N GLN A 112 3.53 10.18 -5.65
CA GLN A 112 4.62 9.29 -6.03
C GLN A 112 4.15 8.05 -6.80
N PHE A 113 2.85 7.78 -6.85
CA PHE A 113 2.31 6.53 -7.37
C PHE A 113 1.32 6.74 -8.52
N ASP A 114 1.30 5.81 -9.44
CA ASP A 114 0.30 5.76 -10.51
C ASP A 114 -1.05 5.29 -10.00
N THR A 115 -1.04 4.43 -8.99
CA THR A 115 -2.24 3.98 -8.27
C THR A 115 -1.95 3.75 -6.80
N VAL A 116 -2.95 3.99 -5.95
CA VAL A 116 -2.88 3.78 -4.50
C VAL A 116 -4.14 3.03 -4.06
N SER A 117 -3.98 1.95 -3.30
CA SER A 117 -5.09 1.32 -2.60
C SER A 117 -5.06 1.70 -1.12
N VAL A 118 -6.22 2.03 -0.54
CA VAL A 118 -6.36 2.35 0.89
C VAL A 118 -7.51 1.57 1.48
N CYS A 119 -7.37 1.07 2.71
CA CYS A 119 -8.46 0.40 3.41
C CYS A 119 -9.24 1.37 4.30
N LEU A 120 -10.57 1.21 4.32
CA LEU A 120 -11.47 1.91 5.24
C LEU A 120 -11.80 1.06 6.47
N SER A 121 -11.68 -0.27 6.36
CA SER A 121 -12.10 -1.27 7.35
C SER A 121 -11.00 -1.72 8.33
N LYS A 122 -9.90 -0.98 8.42
CA LYS A 122 -8.82 -1.21 9.39
C LYS A 122 -8.87 -0.13 10.48
N GLY A 123 -7.81 0.62 10.70
CA GLY A 123 -7.74 1.65 11.74
C GLY A 123 -8.87 2.69 11.69
N LEU A 124 -9.39 3.03 10.51
CA LEU A 124 -10.55 3.92 10.38
C LEU A 124 -11.86 3.32 10.92
N GLY A 125 -11.96 2.00 11.04
CA GLY A 125 -13.13 1.34 11.67
C GLY A 125 -14.41 1.34 10.84
N ALA A 126 -14.37 1.58 9.53
CA ALA A 126 -15.52 1.32 8.68
C ALA A 126 -15.81 -0.19 8.61
N PRO A 127 -17.07 -0.62 8.46
CA PRO A 127 -17.43 -2.04 8.50
C PRO A 127 -16.83 -2.85 7.36
N VAL A 128 -16.55 -2.22 6.22
CA VAL A 128 -16.00 -2.86 5.02
C VAL A 128 -15.42 -1.79 4.08
N GLY A 129 -14.51 -2.22 3.22
CA GLY A 129 -14.15 -1.48 2.03
C GLY A 129 -12.68 -1.11 1.93
N SER A 130 -12.26 -1.05 0.68
CA SER A 130 -11.03 -0.41 0.23
C SER A 130 -11.33 0.46 -0.98
N VAL A 131 -10.50 1.47 -1.18
CA VAL A 131 -10.63 2.41 -2.30
C VAL A 131 -9.35 2.36 -3.11
N LEU A 132 -9.48 2.22 -4.43
CA LEU A 132 -8.38 2.40 -5.37
C LEU A 132 -8.44 3.83 -5.91
N LEU A 133 -7.29 4.50 -5.91
CA LEU A 133 -7.10 5.86 -6.40
C LEU A 133 -6.08 5.87 -7.55
N GLY A 134 -6.24 6.81 -8.45
CA GLY A 134 -5.35 7.04 -9.59
C GLY A 134 -5.95 8.07 -10.53
N SER A 135 -5.38 8.21 -11.75
CA SER A 135 -5.95 9.10 -12.77
C SER A 135 -7.36 8.67 -13.19
N ALA A 136 -8.15 9.60 -13.73
CA ALA A 136 -9.52 9.31 -14.17
C ALA A 136 -9.60 8.15 -15.17
N ASP A 137 -8.68 8.10 -16.13
CA ASP A 137 -8.62 7.04 -17.14
C ASP A 137 -8.31 5.68 -16.51
N ARG A 138 -7.32 5.59 -15.61
CA ARG A 138 -7.01 4.37 -14.87
C ARG A 138 -8.20 3.92 -14.02
N MET A 139 -8.92 4.84 -13.41
CA MET A 139 -10.09 4.51 -12.59
C MET A 139 -11.29 4.07 -13.43
N ALA A 140 -11.44 4.59 -14.64
CA ALA A 140 -12.45 4.10 -15.59
C ALA A 140 -12.18 2.62 -15.96
N GLU A 141 -10.96 2.28 -16.28
CA GLU A 141 -10.54 0.90 -16.56
C GLU A 141 -10.68 0.00 -15.32
N ALA A 142 -10.23 0.46 -14.16
CA ALA A 142 -10.32 -0.28 -12.90
C ALA A 142 -11.76 -0.65 -12.54
N ARG A 143 -12.76 0.20 -12.86
CA ARG A 143 -14.19 -0.13 -12.65
C ARG A 143 -14.64 -1.31 -13.50
N ILE A 144 -14.11 -1.45 -14.72
CA ILE A 144 -14.39 -2.59 -15.59
C ILE A 144 -13.82 -3.87 -14.98
N TRP A 145 -12.56 -3.83 -14.55
CA TRP A 145 -11.90 -4.96 -13.90
C TRP A 145 -12.57 -5.32 -12.58
N ARG A 146 -12.94 -4.34 -11.76
CA ARG A 146 -13.72 -4.58 -10.53
C ARG A 146 -14.97 -5.40 -10.82
N LYS A 147 -15.70 -5.07 -11.89
CA LYS A 147 -16.90 -5.82 -12.26
C LYS A 147 -16.57 -7.22 -12.72
N ARG A 148 -15.52 -7.39 -13.54
CA ARG A 148 -15.08 -8.70 -14.04
C ARG A 148 -14.65 -9.64 -12.90
N TYR A 149 -14.00 -9.12 -11.87
CA TYR A 149 -13.59 -9.88 -10.68
C TYR A 149 -14.71 -10.08 -9.65
N GLY A 150 -15.94 -9.71 -9.95
CA GLY A 150 -17.10 -9.96 -9.08
C GLY A 150 -17.33 -8.92 -7.99
N ALA A 151 -16.52 -7.86 -7.88
CA ALA A 151 -16.58 -6.86 -6.83
C ALA A 151 -17.50 -5.66 -7.15
N GLY A 152 -18.37 -5.77 -8.12
CA GLY A 152 -19.33 -4.72 -8.52
C GLY A 152 -20.60 -4.73 -7.67
N MET A 153 -20.51 -4.53 -6.35
CA MET A 153 -21.65 -4.50 -5.43
C MET A 153 -22.64 -3.39 -5.81
N ARG A 154 -23.93 -3.71 -5.77
CA ARG A 154 -25.04 -2.77 -5.94
C ARG A 154 -25.48 -2.25 -4.56
N GLN A 155 -26.19 -1.11 -4.53
CA GLN A 155 -26.75 -0.50 -3.31
C GLN A 155 -25.72 -0.35 -2.18
N VAL A 156 -24.50 0.02 -2.51
CA VAL A 156 -23.36 0.14 -1.57
C VAL A 156 -23.40 1.42 -0.72
N GLY A 157 -24.42 2.28 -0.91
CA GLY A 157 -24.51 3.59 -0.27
C GLY A 157 -24.45 3.55 1.26
N ILE A 158 -25.02 2.54 1.92
CA ILE A 158 -24.95 2.36 3.38
C ILE A 158 -23.49 2.17 3.83
N LEU A 159 -22.76 1.32 3.12
CA LEU A 159 -21.36 1.04 3.41
C LEU A 159 -20.46 2.25 3.09
N ALA A 160 -20.76 2.95 2.00
CA ALA A 160 -20.04 4.18 1.62
C ALA A 160 -20.27 5.31 2.65
N ALA A 161 -21.49 5.46 3.17
CA ALA A 161 -21.78 6.42 4.24
C ALA A 161 -20.95 6.14 5.51
N ALA A 162 -20.82 4.88 5.90
CA ALA A 162 -19.96 4.49 7.01
C ALA A 162 -18.49 4.81 6.73
N GLY A 163 -18.01 4.62 5.50
CA GLY A 163 -16.68 5.00 5.07
C GLY A 163 -16.42 6.51 5.14
N ILE A 164 -17.39 7.32 4.69
CA ILE A 164 -17.34 8.79 4.77
C ILE A 164 -17.29 9.22 6.24
N HIS A 165 -18.18 8.68 7.09
CA HIS A 165 -18.18 8.95 8.52
C HIS A 165 -16.81 8.65 9.16
N ALA A 166 -16.21 7.51 8.81
CA ALA A 166 -14.90 7.12 9.32
C ALA A 166 -13.79 8.10 8.90
N LEU A 167 -13.80 8.57 7.65
CA LEU A 167 -12.86 9.57 7.17
C LEU A 167 -13.03 10.91 7.90
N ASP A 168 -14.26 11.35 8.11
CA ASP A 168 -14.55 12.64 8.73
C ASP A 168 -14.27 12.66 10.24
N HIS A 169 -14.43 11.52 10.93
CA HIS A 169 -14.44 11.48 12.40
C HIS A 169 -13.37 10.60 13.04
N HIS A 170 -12.76 9.65 12.31
CA HIS A 170 -11.86 8.68 12.93
C HIS A 170 -10.39 8.87 12.58
N LEU A 171 -10.07 9.62 11.51
CA LEU A 171 -8.69 9.75 11.05
C LEU A 171 -7.75 10.25 12.16
N HIS A 172 -8.12 11.34 12.83
CA HIS A 172 -7.27 11.91 13.92
C HIS A 172 -7.25 11.05 15.17
N ARG A 173 -8.25 10.20 15.41
CA ARG A 173 -8.29 9.28 16.55
C ARG A 173 -7.25 8.15 16.44
N LEU A 174 -6.65 7.94 15.28
CA LEU A 174 -5.54 7.01 15.13
C LEU A 174 -4.33 7.38 16.02
N SER A 175 -4.17 8.66 16.36
CA SER A 175 -3.15 9.10 17.34
C SER A 175 -3.36 8.48 18.71
N ASP A 176 -4.62 8.31 19.15
CA ASP A 176 -4.94 7.67 20.43
C ASP A 176 -4.59 6.18 20.41
N ASP A 177 -4.82 5.51 19.27
CA ASP A 177 -4.46 4.10 19.10
C ASP A 177 -2.94 3.93 19.10
N HIS A 178 -2.19 4.84 18.46
CA HIS A 178 -0.73 4.83 18.51
C HIS A 178 -0.21 5.03 19.94
N ALA A 179 -0.79 5.97 20.69
CA ALA A 179 -0.43 6.20 22.09
C ALA A 179 -0.71 4.97 22.98
N ARG A 180 -1.86 4.30 22.77
CA ARG A 180 -2.18 3.05 23.48
C ARG A 180 -1.23 1.93 23.13
N ALA A 181 -0.91 1.75 21.84
CA ALA A 181 0.05 0.75 21.38
C ALA A 181 1.45 0.98 21.98
N ALA A 182 1.92 2.21 22.03
CA ALA A 182 3.20 2.57 22.62
C ALA A 182 3.22 2.25 24.13
N ARG A 183 2.16 2.59 24.87
CA ARG A 183 2.04 2.24 26.30
C ARG A 183 2.03 0.73 26.53
N PHE A 184 1.31 -0.02 25.70
CA PHE A 184 1.29 -1.48 25.78
C PHE A 184 2.67 -2.08 25.52
N ALA A 185 3.36 -1.60 24.48
CA ALA A 185 4.71 -2.06 24.16
C ALA A 185 5.70 -1.80 25.29
N ALA A 186 5.64 -0.61 25.92
CA ALA A 186 6.47 -0.29 27.08
C ALA A 186 6.22 -1.24 28.26
N ALA A 187 4.96 -1.48 28.60
CA ALA A 187 4.58 -2.42 29.67
C ALA A 187 5.04 -3.85 29.37
N CYS A 188 4.97 -4.31 28.11
CA CYS A 188 5.50 -5.62 27.72
C CYS A 188 7.02 -5.71 27.88
N ALA A 189 7.75 -4.68 27.51
CA ALA A 189 9.21 -4.63 27.65
C ALA A 189 9.67 -4.64 29.11
N GLU A 190 8.90 -4.02 30.01
CA GLU A 190 9.15 -4.06 31.46
C GLU A 190 8.87 -5.46 32.07
N ALA A 191 7.85 -6.15 31.55
CA ALA A 191 7.43 -7.47 32.06
C ALA A 191 8.27 -8.63 31.53
N ALA A 192 8.90 -8.48 30.37
CA ALA A 192 9.71 -9.50 29.70
C ALA A 192 10.95 -8.85 29.06
N PRO A 193 11.95 -8.45 29.87
CA PRO A 193 13.18 -7.78 29.42
C PRO A 193 14.10 -8.71 28.60
#